data_8f11ce0f87d3b6054e18b152f0b015dd
#
_entry.id   8f11ce0f87d3b6054e18b152f0b015dd
#
_cell.length_a   1.000
_cell.length_b   1.000
_cell.length_c   1.000
_cell.angle_alpha   90.00
_cell.angle_beta   90.00
_cell.angle_gamma   90.00
#
_symmetry.space_group_name_H-M   'P 1'
#
loop_
_entity.id
_entity.type
_entity.pdbx_description
1 polymer ?
#
loop_
_entity_poly.entity_id
_entity_poly.type
_entity_poly.pdbx_seq_one_letter_code
_entity_poly.pdbx_strand_id
1 'polypeptide(L)'
;MLMITTQMGAQSLTLRLEGQIAGVWVRELAAAWSLVFPGLSEKSVVVNLAGVTFIDAQGLEMLTIMARHGAAIVAPGSLNQDLVEEIKTSLRSR
;
A
#
# COMPACT_ATOMS: atom_id res chain seq x y z
N MET A 1 -2.79 12.49 -9.34
CA MET A 1 -2.99 12.86 -7.94
C MET A 1 -3.22 11.62 -7.09
N LEU A 2 -2.72 11.61 -5.87
CA LEU A 2 -2.92 10.50 -4.94
C LEU A 2 -3.56 11.02 -3.67
N MET A 3 -4.66 10.40 -3.26
CA MET A 3 -5.30 10.72 -1.99
C MET A 3 -5.07 9.56 -1.02
N ILE A 4 -4.58 9.88 0.15
CA ILE A 4 -4.28 8.90 1.19
C ILE A 4 -5.18 9.18 2.38
N THR A 5 -6.02 8.23 2.73
CA THR A 5 -6.91 8.34 3.88
C THR A 5 -6.52 7.29 4.91
N THR A 6 -6.34 7.72 6.14
CA THR A 6 -5.97 6.83 7.23
C THR A 6 -7.20 6.58 8.11
N GLN A 7 -7.51 5.31 8.34
CA GLN A 7 -8.59 4.92 9.23
C GLN A 7 -8.02 4.05 10.33
N MET A 8 -8.21 4.49 11.57
CA MET A 8 -7.68 3.79 12.73
C MET A 8 -8.76 2.97 13.39
N GLY A 9 -8.53 1.65 13.49
CA GLY A 9 -9.37 0.77 14.28
C GLY A 9 -8.69 0.42 15.59
N ALA A 10 -9.34 -0.41 16.40
CA ALA A 10 -8.80 -0.81 17.70
C ALA A 10 -7.50 -1.61 17.57
N GLN A 11 -7.43 -2.49 16.58
CA GLN A 11 -6.27 -3.36 16.37
C GLN A 11 -5.75 -3.31 14.94
N SER A 12 -6.25 -2.37 14.14
CA SER A 12 -5.84 -2.26 12.75
C SER A 12 -5.78 -0.82 12.31
N LEU A 13 -4.96 -0.58 11.30
CA LEU A 13 -4.83 0.71 10.65
C LEU A 13 -4.99 0.48 9.15
N THR A 14 -5.90 1.18 8.52
CA THR A 14 -6.13 1.05 7.09
C THR A 14 -5.68 2.32 6.39
N LEU A 15 -4.80 2.16 5.41
CA LEU A 15 -4.42 3.21 4.48
C LEU A 15 -5.22 3.00 3.21
N ARG A 16 -6.16 3.87 2.96
CA ARG A 16 -6.95 3.83 1.74
C ARG A 16 -6.33 4.77 0.72
N LEU A 17 -5.96 4.23 -0.44
CA LEU A 17 -5.31 4.98 -1.49
C LEU A 17 -6.26 5.15 -2.67
N GLU A 18 -6.29 6.37 -3.21
CA GLU A 18 -7.14 6.70 -4.36
C GLU A 18 -6.34 7.54 -5.35
N GLY A 19 -6.45 7.21 -6.65
CA GLY A 19 -5.79 7.93 -7.71
C GLY A 19 -4.59 7.20 -8.27
N GLN A 20 -3.47 7.89 -8.41
CA GLN A 20 -2.28 7.35 -9.06
C GLN A 20 -1.13 7.22 -8.09
N ILE A 21 -0.57 6.02 -8.02
CA ILE A 21 0.66 5.78 -7.25
C ILE A 21 1.82 5.82 -8.23
N ALA A 22 2.21 7.03 -8.61
CA ALA A 22 3.20 7.25 -9.66
C ALA A 22 3.94 8.57 -9.45
N GLY A 23 5.18 8.64 -9.92
CA GLY A 23 5.97 9.86 -9.91
C GLY A 23 6.14 10.46 -8.53
N VAL A 24 5.90 11.75 -8.40
CA VAL A 24 6.04 12.47 -7.13
C VAL A 24 5.10 11.95 -6.05
N TRP A 25 3.99 11.32 -6.45
CA TRP A 25 3.01 10.81 -5.49
C TRP A 25 3.53 9.61 -4.70
N VAL A 26 4.53 8.91 -5.25
CA VAL A 26 5.19 7.81 -4.52
C VAL A 26 5.89 8.35 -3.27
N ARG A 27 6.44 9.57 -3.36
CA ARG A 27 7.05 10.21 -2.19
C ARG A 27 6.03 10.53 -1.12
N GLU A 28 4.82 10.94 -1.54
CA GLU A 28 3.73 11.17 -0.59
C GLU A 28 3.36 9.90 0.13
N LEU A 29 3.30 8.80 -0.60
CA LEU A 29 3.01 7.50 0.00
C LEU A 29 4.12 7.08 0.96
N ALA A 30 5.37 7.28 0.57
CA ALA A 30 6.50 6.95 1.44
C ALA A 30 6.49 7.76 2.72
N ALA A 31 6.14 9.05 2.64
CA ALA A 31 6.03 9.90 3.82
C ALA A 31 4.93 9.42 4.77
N ALA A 32 3.77 9.07 4.22
CA ALA A 32 2.67 8.54 5.02
C ALA A 32 3.06 7.22 5.68
N TRP A 33 3.75 6.35 4.94
CA TRP A 33 4.24 5.08 5.48
C TRP A 33 5.21 5.28 6.63
N SER A 34 6.10 6.28 6.53
CA SER A 34 7.07 6.58 7.57
C SER A 34 6.40 6.97 8.89
N LEU A 35 5.22 7.57 8.83
CA LEU A 35 4.47 7.91 10.03
C LEU A 35 3.78 6.70 10.66
N VAL A 36 3.43 5.72 9.85
CA VAL A 36 2.69 4.53 10.27
C VAL A 36 3.63 3.42 10.74
N PHE A 37 4.77 3.27 10.08
CA PHE A 37 5.71 2.18 10.28
C PHE A 37 6.08 1.93 11.75
N PRO A 38 6.39 2.95 12.56
CA PRO A 38 6.77 2.70 13.95
C PRO A 38 5.68 2.05 14.80
N GLY A 39 4.42 2.14 14.38
CA GLY A 39 3.30 1.54 15.12
C GLY A 39 2.92 0.13 14.68
N LEU A 40 3.67 -0.45 13.74
CA LEU A 40 3.34 -1.76 13.16
C LEU A 40 3.38 -2.89 14.17
N SER A 41 4.20 -2.79 15.21
CA SER A 41 4.29 -3.85 16.21
C SER A 41 3.01 -3.99 17.03
N GLU A 42 2.16 -2.98 17.04
CA GLU A 42 0.95 -2.98 17.86
C GLU A 42 -0.33 -3.16 17.06
N LYS A 43 -0.30 -2.83 15.77
CA LYS A 43 -1.50 -2.87 14.94
C LYS A 43 -1.20 -3.52 13.59
N SER A 44 -2.19 -4.19 13.05
CA SER A 44 -2.13 -4.67 11.68
C SER A 44 -2.38 -3.50 10.73
N VAL A 45 -1.57 -3.39 9.69
CA VAL A 45 -1.73 -2.36 8.68
C VAL A 45 -2.28 -2.98 7.41
N VAL A 46 -3.35 -2.40 6.89
CA VAL A 46 -3.96 -2.81 5.63
C VAL A 46 -3.86 -1.63 4.66
N VAL A 47 -3.36 -1.90 3.46
CA VAL A 47 -3.31 -0.91 2.39
C VAL A 47 -4.37 -1.28 1.37
N ASN A 48 -5.38 -0.43 1.23
CA ASN A 48 -6.52 -0.68 0.35
C ASN A 48 -6.35 0.10 -0.95
N LEU A 49 -6.27 -0.62 -2.07
CA LEU A 49 -6.04 -0.06 -3.39
C LEU A 49 -7.33 0.09 -4.22
N ALA A 50 -8.49 0.00 -3.60
CA ALA A 50 -9.76 0.00 -4.34
C ALA A 50 -9.96 1.23 -5.23
N GLY A 51 -9.45 2.39 -4.81
CA GLY A 51 -9.58 3.62 -5.56
C GLY A 51 -8.40 3.95 -6.45
N VAL A 52 -7.42 3.07 -6.55
CA VAL A 52 -6.21 3.31 -7.34
C VAL A 52 -6.47 3.01 -8.80
N THR A 53 -6.12 3.96 -9.68
CA THR A 53 -6.35 3.84 -11.12
C THR A 53 -5.07 3.56 -11.90
N PHE A 54 -3.90 3.79 -11.31
CA PHE A 54 -2.63 3.58 -11.98
C PHE A 54 -1.51 3.42 -10.98
N ILE A 55 -0.59 2.50 -11.25
CA ILE A 55 0.60 2.25 -10.44
C ILE A 55 1.78 2.11 -11.39
N ASP A 56 2.81 2.96 -11.23
CA ASP A 56 4.02 2.83 -12.03
C ASP A 56 5.02 1.89 -11.34
N ALA A 57 6.20 1.71 -11.95
CA ALA A 57 7.21 0.79 -11.42
C ALA A 57 7.67 1.21 -10.01
N GLN A 58 7.81 2.51 -9.78
CA GLN A 58 8.23 3.01 -8.46
C GLN A 58 7.13 2.81 -7.43
N GLY A 59 5.87 3.00 -7.84
CA GLY A 59 4.72 2.74 -6.98
C GLY A 59 4.64 1.28 -6.58
N LEU A 60 4.85 0.39 -7.53
CA LEU A 60 4.85 -1.05 -7.27
C LEU A 60 5.96 -1.42 -6.29
N GLU A 61 7.15 -0.85 -6.47
CA GLU A 61 8.27 -1.07 -5.58
C GLU A 61 7.95 -0.60 -4.16
N MET A 62 7.33 0.58 -4.02
CA MET A 62 6.95 1.08 -2.71
C MET A 62 5.94 0.18 -2.02
N LEU A 63 4.93 -0.29 -2.75
CA LEU A 63 3.95 -1.22 -2.20
C LEU A 63 4.61 -2.53 -1.77
N THR A 64 5.59 -3.00 -2.52
CA THR A 64 6.34 -4.22 -2.17
C THR A 64 7.11 -4.02 -0.86
N ILE A 65 7.73 -2.85 -0.69
CA ILE A 65 8.43 -2.52 0.55
C ILE A 65 7.46 -2.55 1.73
N MET A 66 6.29 -1.94 1.57
CA MET A 66 5.28 -1.92 2.62
C MET A 66 4.84 -3.34 2.98
N ALA A 67 4.63 -4.18 1.98
CA ALA A 67 4.23 -5.58 2.20
C ALA A 67 5.32 -6.37 2.92
N ARG A 68 6.58 -6.12 2.60
CA ARG A 68 7.70 -6.79 3.28
C ARG A 68 7.75 -6.45 4.76
N HIS A 69 7.28 -5.26 5.12
CA HIS A 69 7.26 -4.82 6.50
C HIS A 69 5.97 -5.16 7.22
N GLY A 70 5.14 -6.01 6.61
CA GLY A 70 3.98 -6.56 7.27
C GLY A 70 2.63 -5.98 6.89
N ALA A 71 2.59 -5.01 5.98
CA ALA A 71 1.32 -4.47 5.52
C ALA A 71 0.60 -5.47 4.62
N ALA A 72 -0.70 -5.61 4.81
CA ALA A 72 -1.54 -6.41 3.93
C ALA A 72 -2.04 -5.52 2.79
N ILE A 73 -1.69 -5.88 1.56
CA ILE A 73 -2.12 -5.13 0.38
C ILE A 73 -3.38 -5.78 -0.15
N VAL A 74 -4.46 -5.03 -0.22
CA VAL A 74 -5.74 -5.55 -0.72
C VAL A 74 -6.22 -4.69 -1.89
N ALA A 75 -6.80 -5.33 -2.88
CA ALA A 75 -7.32 -4.66 -4.08
C ALA A 75 -8.68 -5.27 -4.41
N PRO A 76 -9.76 -4.76 -3.79
CA PRO A 76 -11.09 -5.32 -3.97
C PRO A 76 -11.62 -5.25 -5.40
N GLY A 77 -11.03 -4.41 -6.25
CA GLY A 77 -11.40 -4.36 -7.66
C GLY A 77 -10.53 -5.27 -8.51
N SER A 78 -11.03 -5.69 -9.66
CA SER A 78 -10.32 -6.61 -10.54
C SER A 78 -9.09 -5.99 -11.19
N LEU A 79 -9.07 -4.67 -11.37
CA LEU A 79 -7.97 -4.00 -12.08
C LEU A 79 -6.63 -4.12 -11.39
N ASN A 80 -6.62 -4.14 -10.06
CA ASN A 80 -5.37 -4.16 -9.29
C ASN A 80 -5.04 -5.54 -8.73
N GLN A 81 -5.86 -6.55 -9.02
CA GLN A 81 -5.64 -7.91 -8.53
C GLN A 81 -4.32 -8.49 -9.04
N ASP A 82 -4.02 -8.29 -10.31
CA ASP A 82 -2.79 -8.80 -10.90
C ASP A 82 -1.56 -8.18 -10.26
N LEU A 83 -1.62 -6.90 -9.91
CA LEU A 83 -0.53 -6.21 -9.24
C LEU A 83 -0.32 -6.75 -7.83
N VAL A 84 -1.40 -7.04 -7.11
CA VAL A 84 -1.33 -7.63 -5.79
C VAL A 84 -0.67 -9.01 -5.85
N GLU A 85 -1.05 -9.81 -6.84
CA GLU A 85 -0.45 -11.14 -7.05
C GLU A 85 1.03 -11.02 -7.38
N GLU A 86 1.40 -10.02 -8.17
CA GLU A 86 2.80 -9.78 -8.51
C GLU A 86 3.62 -9.44 -7.27
N ILE A 87 3.08 -8.60 -6.39
CA ILE A 87 3.73 -8.26 -5.12
C ILE A 87 3.93 -9.51 -4.28
N LYS A 88 2.90 -10.33 -4.14
CA LYS A 88 2.97 -11.58 -3.37
C LYS A 88 4.01 -12.54 -3.95
N THR A 89 4.07 -12.64 -5.26
CA THR A 89 5.04 -13.48 -5.94
C THR A 89 6.47 -13.00 -5.68
N SER A 90 6.69 -11.69 -5.73
CA SER A 90 7.99 -11.10 -5.41
C SER A 90 8.43 -11.44 -3.98
N LEU A 91 7.51 -11.42 -3.04
CA LEU A 91 7.82 -11.77 -1.66
C LEU A 91 8.17 -13.25 -1.51
N ARG A 92 7.51 -14.11 -2.27
CA ARG A 92 7.77 -15.56 -2.20
C ARG A 92 9.09 -15.97 -2.83
N SER A 93 9.54 -15.24 -3.83
CA SER A 93 10.76 -15.62 -4.54
C SER A 93 12.03 -15.28 -3.75
N ARG A 94 11.88 -14.85 -2.55
CA ARG A 94 12.98 -14.63 -1.62
C ARG A 94 12.96 -15.61 -0.43
#